data_4f3181fba8979c2f19d2d62e17afddac
#
_entry.id   4f3181fba8979c2f19d2d62e17afddac
#
_cell.length_a   1.000
_cell.length_b   1.000
_cell.length_c   1.000
_cell.angle_alpha   90.00
_cell.angle_beta   90.00
_cell.angle_gamma   90.00
#
_symmetry.space_group_name_H-M   'P 1'
#
loop_
_entity.id
_entity.type
_entity.pdbx_description
1 polymer ?
#
loop_
_entity_poly.entity_id
_entity_poly.type
_entity_poly.pdbx_seq_one_letter_code
_entity_poly.pdbx_strand_id
1 'polypeptide(L)'
;MTHAQSCAQPAPRSPFGFVGRAGRAARALTTAASALALAVGALTVAPVPAHAADPITTQEYFSYYHLDSARQKGYTGKGVTIALIDGPVDTSAPELAGANITDKSRCTIEASPAEARHGTDMATLLVSPYTGVAPDATLYSYQTATADAVSSGTCKSNGLRLDTMAILINQAIDDGAQIISI
;
A
#
# COMPACT_ATOMS: atom_id res chain seq x y z
N MET A 1 14.50 49.58 9.60
CA MET A 1 13.61 50.16 10.61
C MET A 1 12.20 49.81 10.22
N THR A 2 11.60 48.87 10.88
CA THR A 2 10.25 48.85 11.42
C THR A 2 9.91 47.43 11.88
N HIS A 3 9.54 47.38 13.14
CA HIS A 3 9.32 46.24 14.00
C HIS A 3 8.11 45.39 13.61
N ALA A 4 8.28 44.08 13.67
CA ALA A 4 7.18 43.13 13.77
C ALA A 4 6.80 42.88 15.22
N GLN A 5 5.58 43.18 15.62
CA GLN A 5 5.03 42.89 16.94
C GLN A 5 4.36 41.52 16.96
N SER A 6 4.85 40.72 17.90
CA SER A 6 4.27 39.45 18.33
C SER A 6 3.06 39.72 19.21
N CYS A 7 1.90 39.12 18.91
CA CYS A 7 0.78 39.07 19.83
C CYS A 7 0.64 37.65 20.41
N ALA A 8 1.01 37.55 21.69
CA ALA A 8 0.71 36.39 22.52
C ALA A 8 -0.69 36.53 23.15
N GLN A 9 -1.52 35.52 23.07
CA GLN A 9 -2.78 35.44 23.81
C GLN A 9 -2.62 34.59 25.07
N PRO A 10 -3.22 35.01 26.21
CA PRO A 10 -3.15 34.27 27.47
C PRO A 10 -4.29 33.25 27.61
N ALA A 11 -3.96 32.14 28.29
CA ALA A 11 -4.87 31.09 28.67
C ALA A 11 -5.87 31.49 29.77
N PRO A 12 -7.09 30.92 29.81
CA PRO A 12 -8.03 31.17 30.91
C PRO A 12 -7.76 30.28 32.12
N ARG A 13 -7.82 30.92 33.27
CA ARG A 13 -7.71 30.34 34.61
C ARG A 13 -9.06 29.84 35.09
N SER A 14 -9.07 28.64 35.70
CA SER A 14 -10.21 28.13 36.48
C SER A 14 -10.21 28.70 37.90
N PRO A 15 -11.38 28.94 38.49
CA PRO A 15 -11.45 29.19 39.94
C PRO A 15 -12.27 28.14 40.70
N PHE A 16 -11.78 27.87 41.93
CA PHE A 16 -12.49 27.46 43.15
C PHE A 16 -13.14 26.07 43.19
N GLY A 17 -12.85 25.14 44.04
CA GLY A 17 -12.49 25.16 45.47
C GLY A 17 -13.70 25.30 46.37
N PHE A 18 -14.27 24.16 46.88
CA PHE A 18 -15.00 24.18 48.12
C PHE A 18 -14.84 22.85 48.88
N VAL A 19 -14.35 23.01 50.07
CA VAL A 19 -14.20 22.01 51.13
C VAL A 19 -15.51 21.94 51.90
N GLY A 20 -16.01 20.74 52.13
CA GLY A 20 -17.11 20.47 53.00
C GLY A 20 -16.92 19.19 53.80
N ARG A 21 -16.69 19.33 55.07
CA ARG A 21 -16.37 18.32 56.07
C ARG A 21 -17.63 18.00 56.91
N ALA A 22 -17.65 16.78 57.49
CA ALA A 22 -18.53 16.24 58.56
C ALA A 22 -19.79 15.49 58.03
N GLY A 23 -20.15 14.36 58.58
CA GLY A 23 -19.88 13.66 59.82
C GLY A 23 -20.69 12.37 59.88
N ARG A 24 -20.14 11.43 60.56
CA ARG A 24 -20.70 10.33 61.37
C ARG A 24 -22.13 9.82 61.15
N ALA A 25 -22.30 8.52 60.91
CA ALA A 25 -22.79 7.58 61.94
C ALA A 25 -23.09 6.23 61.34
N ALA A 26 -22.67 5.24 62.05
CA ALA A 26 -22.86 3.82 61.83
C ALA A 26 -24.33 3.40 61.81
N ARG A 27 -24.64 2.39 60.96
CA ARG A 27 -25.56 1.30 61.33
C ARG A 27 -25.35 0.13 60.36
N ALA A 28 -24.86 -0.98 60.93
CA ALA A 28 -24.81 -2.27 60.32
C ALA A 28 -26.24 -2.76 60.05
N LEU A 29 -26.49 -3.17 58.81
CA LEU A 29 -27.59 -4.06 58.50
C LEU A 29 -27.06 -5.09 57.48
N THR A 30 -26.88 -6.28 57.96
CA THR A 30 -26.61 -7.48 57.22
C THR A 30 -27.82 -7.78 56.34
N THR A 31 -27.63 -7.72 55.05
CA THR A 31 -28.53 -8.38 54.11
C THR A 31 -27.67 -9.23 53.15
N ALA A 32 -27.87 -10.53 53.29
CA ALA A 32 -27.37 -11.49 52.34
C ALA A 32 -27.98 -11.20 50.97
N ALA A 33 -27.19 -10.70 50.04
CA ALA A 33 -27.55 -10.58 48.65
C ALA A 33 -26.81 -11.63 47.85
N SER A 34 -27.59 -12.55 47.32
CA SER A 34 -27.19 -13.66 46.44
C SER A 34 -26.38 -13.09 45.26
N ALA A 35 -25.11 -13.47 45.18
CA ALA A 35 -24.26 -13.23 44.06
C ALA A 35 -24.73 -14.12 42.88
N LEU A 36 -25.57 -13.57 42.02
CA LEU A 36 -25.84 -14.19 40.71
C LEU A 36 -24.65 -13.86 39.82
N ALA A 37 -23.74 -14.81 39.72
CA ALA A 37 -22.60 -14.73 38.79
C ALA A 37 -23.15 -14.84 37.36
N LEU A 38 -23.32 -13.71 36.72
CA LEU A 38 -23.48 -13.60 35.27
C LEU A 38 -22.10 -13.92 34.65
N ALA A 39 -21.90 -15.22 34.33
CA ALA A 39 -20.83 -15.61 33.44
C ALA A 39 -21.16 -15.07 32.04
N VAL A 40 -20.74 -13.83 31.74
CA VAL A 40 -20.65 -13.30 30.37
C VAL A 40 -19.51 -14.08 29.71
N GLY A 41 -19.87 -15.18 29.03
CA GLY A 41 -18.94 -15.87 28.14
C GLY A 41 -18.49 -14.91 27.07
N ALA A 42 -17.30 -14.34 27.21
CA ALA A 42 -16.62 -13.66 26.13
C ALA A 42 -16.36 -14.72 25.05
N LEU A 43 -17.22 -14.77 24.04
CA LEU A 43 -16.90 -15.45 22.80
C LEU A 43 -15.68 -14.70 22.23
N THR A 44 -14.49 -15.20 22.52
CA THR A 44 -13.29 -14.83 21.78
C THR A 44 -13.45 -15.41 20.39
N VAL A 45 -13.97 -14.62 19.46
CA VAL A 45 -13.87 -14.93 18.03
C VAL A 45 -12.38 -14.90 17.73
N ALA A 46 -11.76 -16.09 17.69
CA ALA A 46 -10.40 -16.20 17.20
C ALA A 46 -10.37 -15.60 15.80
N PRO A 47 -9.41 -14.71 15.49
CA PRO A 47 -9.27 -14.21 14.12
C PRO A 47 -9.04 -15.44 13.24
N VAL A 48 -9.98 -15.69 12.32
CA VAL A 48 -9.79 -16.69 11.28
C VAL A 48 -8.59 -16.17 10.48
N PRO A 49 -7.49 -16.95 10.34
CA PRO A 49 -6.39 -16.53 9.51
C PRO A 49 -6.96 -16.23 8.12
N ALA A 50 -6.77 -15.00 7.63
CA ALA A 50 -7.06 -14.69 6.25
C ALA A 50 -6.17 -15.62 5.43
N HIS A 51 -6.77 -16.63 4.80
CA HIS A 51 -6.05 -17.43 3.83
C HIS A 51 -5.67 -16.47 2.70
N ALA A 52 -4.37 -16.31 2.47
CA ALA A 52 -3.91 -15.69 1.23
C ALA A 52 -4.58 -16.48 0.07
N ALA A 53 -5.17 -15.77 -0.87
CA ALA A 53 -5.74 -16.41 -2.03
C ALA A 53 -4.63 -17.21 -2.74
N ASP A 54 -4.97 -18.39 -3.23
CA ASP A 54 -4.02 -19.16 -4.02
C ASP A 54 -3.67 -18.39 -5.29
N PRO A 55 -2.40 -18.40 -5.72
CA PRO A 55 -1.99 -17.67 -6.93
C PRO A 55 -2.64 -18.26 -8.17
N ILE A 56 -2.94 -17.41 -9.13
CA ILE A 56 -3.37 -17.83 -10.47
C ILE A 56 -2.16 -18.46 -11.18
N THR A 57 -2.23 -19.76 -11.43
CA THR A 57 -1.11 -20.52 -12.02
C THR A 57 -1.30 -20.86 -13.48
N THR A 58 -2.50 -20.60 -14.05
CA THR A 58 -2.83 -20.89 -15.45
C THR A 58 -3.63 -19.74 -16.05
N GLN A 59 -3.34 -19.43 -17.31
CA GLN A 59 -4.05 -18.42 -18.10
C GLN A 59 -4.14 -18.90 -19.54
N GLU A 60 -5.27 -18.64 -20.21
CA GLU A 60 -5.49 -19.09 -21.60
C GLU A 60 -4.46 -18.53 -22.59
N TYR A 61 -4.06 -17.25 -22.41
CA TYR A 61 -3.07 -16.63 -23.29
C TYR A 61 -1.72 -17.36 -23.27
N PHE A 62 -1.40 -18.03 -22.17
CA PHE A 62 -0.14 -18.75 -22.02
C PHE A 62 0.01 -19.86 -23.07
N SER A 63 -1.02 -20.67 -23.24
CA SER A 63 -1.05 -21.68 -24.30
C SER A 63 -1.31 -21.09 -25.69
N TYR A 64 -2.16 -20.07 -25.77
CA TYR A 64 -2.48 -19.42 -27.05
C TYR A 64 -1.25 -18.81 -27.72
N TYR A 65 -0.38 -18.15 -26.96
CA TYR A 65 0.87 -17.57 -27.47
C TYR A 65 2.08 -18.51 -27.36
N HIS A 66 1.88 -19.79 -27.00
CA HIS A 66 2.93 -20.78 -26.86
C HIS A 66 4.07 -20.38 -25.90
N LEU A 67 3.74 -19.70 -24.80
CA LEU A 67 4.72 -19.23 -23.82
C LEU A 67 5.42 -20.38 -23.10
N ASP A 68 4.75 -21.53 -22.95
CA ASP A 68 5.33 -22.77 -22.47
C ASP A 68 6.51 -23.24 -23.35
N SER A 69 6.32 -23.20 -24.67
CA SER A 69 7.39 -23.55 -25.64
C SER A 69 8.54 -22.55 -25.59
N ALA A 70 8.26 -21.25 -25.39
CA ALA A 70 9.31 -20.24 -25.23
C ALA A 70 10.13 -20.50 -23.96
N ARG A 71 9.47 -20.79 -22.85
CA ARG A 71 10.12 -21.12 -21.56
C ARG A 71 10.96 -22.40 -21.66
N GLN A 72 10.45 -23.46 -22.30
CA GLN A 72 11.22 -24.70 -22.53
C GLN A 72 12.51 -24.47 -23.33
N LYS A 73 12.54 -23.46 -24.20
CA LYS A 73 13.72 -23.03 -24.95
C LYS A 73 14.63 -22.09 -24.16
N GLY A 74 14.27 -21.76 -22.90
CA GLY A 74 15.03 -20.86 -22.04
C GLY A 74 14.77 -19.37 -22.26
N TYR A 75 13.72 -19.01 -23.04
CA TYR A 75 13.33 -17.61 -23.24
C TYR A 75 12.45 -17.15 -22.06
N THR A 76 13.07 -16.76 -20.97
CA THR A 76 12.41 -16.42 -19.71
C THR A 76 12.56 -14.93 -19.32
N GLY A 77 13.22 -14.15 -20.15
CA GLY A 77 13.54 -12.76 -19.85
C GLY A 77 14.75 -12.58 -18.93
N LYS A 78 15.51 -13.64 -18.64
CA LYS A 78 16.68 -13.54 -17.79
C LYS A 78 17.70 -12.55 -18.33
N GLY A 79 18.09 -11.58 -17.48
CA GLY A 79 19.03 -10.52 -17.87
C GLY A 79 18.38 -9.35 -18.60
N VAL A 80 17.04 -9.37 -18.78
CA VAL A 80 16.29 -8.26 -19.34
C VAL A 80 15.69 -7.42 -18.20
N THR A 81 15.78 -6.10 -18.33
CA THR A 81 15.10 -5.14 -17.44
C THR A 81 13.91 -4.53 -18.18
N ILE A 82 12.73 -4.69 -17.61
CA ILE A 82 11.47 -4.14 -18.09
C ILE A 82 11.08 -2.98 -17.17
N ALA A 83 10.78 -1.83 -17.73
CA ALA A 83 10.13 -0.72 -17.02
C ALA A 83 8.61 -0.82 -17.25
N LEU A 84 7.84 -0.88 -16.18
CA LEU A 84 6.39 -0.74 -16.20
C LEU A 84 6.02 0.65 -15.67
N ILE A 85 5.44 1.49 -16.54
CA ILE A 85 4.95 2.83 -16.18
C ILE A 85 3.43 2.76 -16.10
N ASP A 86 2.90 2.59 -14.89
CA ASP A 86 1.48 2.28 -14.65
C ASP A 86 1.04 2.82 -13.26
N GLY A 87 -0.07 2.35 -12.75
CA GLY A 87 -0.46 2.49 -11.36
C GLY A 87 0.48 1.77 -10.39
N PRO A 88 0.24 1.88 -9.09
CA PRO A 88 1.02 1.17 -8.07
C PRO A 88 0.95 -0.34 -8.27
N VAL A 89 2.07 -1.02 -7.99
CA VAL A 89 2.16 -2.48 -8.02
C VAL A 89 2.15 -3.01 -6.58
N ASP A 90 1.19 -3.86 -6.25
CA ASP A 90 1.17 -4.60 -4.99
C ASP A 90 2.09 -5.83 -5.11
N THR A 91 3.33 -5.69 -4.65
CA THR A 91 4.32 -6.76 -4.67
C THR A 91 4.02 -7.89 -3.69
N SER A 92 3.01 -7.74 -2.82
CA SER A 92 2.55 -8.78 -1.91
C SER A 92 1.52 -9.72 -2.55
N ALA A 93 1.07 -9.42 -3.77
CA ALA A 93 0.13 -10.27 -4.51
C ALA A 93 0.71 -11.67 -4.69
N PRO A 94 -0.07 -12.74 -4.44
CA PRO A 94 0.41 -14.12 -4.52
C PRO A 94 1.00 -14.48 -5.90
N GLU A 95 0.48 -13.89 -6.96
CA GLU A 95 0.93 -14.07 -8.34
C GLU A 95 2.34 -13.52 -8.59
N LEU A 96 2.79 -12.58 -7.76
CA LEU A 96 4.10 -11.95 -7.86
C LEU A 96 5.12 -12.49 -6.86
N ALA A 97 4.74 -13.52 -6.08
CA ALA A 97 5.64 -14.13 -5.10
C ALA A 97 6.89 -14.71 -5.78
N GLY A 98 8.05 -14.15 -5.47
CA GLY A 98 9.33 -14.54 -6.08
C GLY A 98 9.72 -13.79 -7.35
N ALA A 99 8.87 -12.90 -7.87
CA ALA A 99 9.24 -12.03 -8.99
C ALA A 99 10.28 -10.98 -8.57
N ASN A 100 11.18 -10.64 -9.49
CA ASN A 100 12.20 -9.62 -9.24
C ASN A 100 11.68 -8.23 -9.59
N ILE A 101 11.05 -7.56 -8.62
CA ILE A 101 10.40 -6.26 -8.80
C ILE A 101 11.07 -5.21 -7.92
N THR A 102 11.34 -4.04 -8.48
CA THR A 102 11.85 -2.88 -7.75
C THR A 102 11.00 -1.66 -8.07
N ASP A 103 10.40 -1.04 -7.07
CA ASP A 103 9.71 0.25 -7.23
C ASP A 103 10.77 1.36 -7.38
N LYS A 104 10.72 2.04 -8.52
CA LYS A 104 11.58 3.16 -8.91
C LYS A 104 10.84 4.49 -8.92
N SER A 105 9.59 4.50 -8.42
CA SER A 105 8.79 5.70 -8.34
C SER A 105 9.46 6.76 -7.47
N ARG A 106 9.51 7.99 -7.95
CA ARG A 106 10.07 9.12 -7.19
C ARG A 106 9.11 9.67 -6.15
N CYS A 107 7.84 9.32 -6.27
CA CYS A 107 6.77 9.76 -5.39
C CYS A 107 5.62 8.75 -5.43
N THR A 108 4.89 8.69 -4.34
CA THR A 108 3.65 7.90 -4.28
C THR A 108 2.53 8.69 -4.92
N ILE A 109 1.77 8.05 -5.79
CA ILE A 109 0.55 8.58 -6.40
C ILE A 109 -0.64 8.03 -5.62
N GLU A 110 -1.60 8.90 -5.30
CA GLU A 110 -2.90 8.45 -4.79
C GLU A 110 -3.67 7.86 -5.96
N ALA A 111 -3.67 6.54 -6.03
CA ALA A 111 -4.37 5.79 -7.06
C ALA A 111 -5.70 5.24 -6.53
N SER A 112 -6.69 5.14 -7.38
CA SER A 112 -7.91 4.41 -7.08
C SER A 112 -7.61 2.90 -6.91
N PRO A 113 -8.48 2.13 -6.23
CA PRO A 113 -8.31 0.68 -6.13
C PRO A 113 -8.26 -0.01 -7.51
N ALA A 114 -8.93 0.55 -8.52
CA ALA A 114 -8.90 0.02 -9.88
C ALA A 114 -7.54 0.21 -10.55
N GLU A 115 -6.91 1.38 -10.37
CA GLU A 115 -5.58 1.69 -10.91
C GLU A 115 -4.49 0.87 -10.22
N ALA A 116 -4.57 0.71 -8.90
CA ALA A 116 -3.64 -0.14 -8.15
C ALA A 116 -3.77 -1.61 -8.57
N ARG A 117 -5.00 -2.08 -8.86
CA ARG A 117 -5.21 -3.41 -9.42
C ARG A 117 -4.61 -3.51 -10.81
N HIS A 118 -4.84 -2.51 -11.69
CA HIS A 118 -4.32 -2.53 -13.04
C HIS A 118 -2.80 -2.64 -13.06
N GLY A 119 -2.08 -1.82 -12.30
CA GLY A 119 -0.62 -1.90 -12.21
C GLY A 119 -0.13 -3.29 -11.73
N THR A 120 -0.84 -3.88 -10.77
CA THR A 120 -0.52 -5.23 -10.26
C THR A 120 -0.81 -6.31 -11.31
N ASP A 121 -1.94 -6.22 -12.03
CA ASP A 121 -2.31 -7.15 -13.10
C ASP A 121 -1.29 -7.08 -14.24
N MET A 122 -0.85 -5.87 -14.63
CA MET A 122 0.16 -5.69 -15.66
C MET A 122 1.52 -6.24 -15.24
N ALA A 123 1.94 -6.04 -14.00
CA ALA A 123 3.15 -6.65 -13.46
C ALA A 123 3.06 -8.19 -13.49
N THR A 124 1.88 -8.74 -13.15
CA THR A 124 1.62 -10.20 -13.20
C THR A 124 1.74 -10.74 -14.62
N LEU A 125 1.16 -10.06 -15.62
CA LEU A 125 1.30 -10.42 -17.02
C LEU A 125 2.77 -10.41 -17.50
N LEU A 126 3.58 -9.52 -16.97
CA LEU A 126 4.97 -9.39 -17.37
C LEU A 126 5.88 -10.40 -16.67
N VAL A 127 5.85 -10.47 -15.33
CA VAL A 127 6.91 -11.14 -14.56
C VAL A 127 6.42 -12.18 -13.54
N SER A 128 5.14 -12.55 -13.53
CA SER A 128 4.69 -13.64 -12.65
C SER A 128 5.52 -14.90 -12.91
N PRO A 129 6.07 -15.56 -11.85
CA PRO A 129 6.73 -16.85 -12.01
C PRO A 129 5.84 -17.93 -12.62
N TYR A 130 4.53 -17.80 -12.46
CA TYR A 130 3.55 -18.78 -12.95
C TYR A 130 3.14 -18.51 -14.40
N THR A 131 2.67 -17.31 -14.67
CA THR A 131 2.00 -16.95 -15.94
C THR A 131 2.63 -15.77 -16.66
N GLY A 132 3.65 -15.12 -16.11
CA GLY A 132 4.29 -13.96 -16.73
C GLY A 132 4.97 -14.31 -18.06
N VAL A 133 5.02 -13.37 -18.97
CA VAL A 133 5.69 -13.52 -20.27
C VAL A 133 7.20 -13.68 -20.11
N ALA A 134 7.78 -12.97 -19.13
CA ALA A 134 9.22 -12.91 -18.86
C ALA A 134 9.50 -13.10 -17.37
N PRO A 135 9.27 -14.32 -16.81
CA PRO A 135 9.29 -14.56 -15.36
C PRO A 135 10.65 -14.32 -14.68
N ASP A 136 11.74 -14.37 -15.43
CA ASP A 136 13.10 -14.15 -14.90
C ASP A 136 13.64 -12.75 -15.22
N ALA A 137 12.80 -11.85 -15.78
CA ALA A 137 13.21 -10.48 -16.02
C ALA A 137 13.23 -9.68 -14.70
N THR A 138 13.98 -8.60 -14.68
CA THR A 138 13.86 -7.57 -13.64
C THR A 138 12.77 -6.59 -14.04
N LEU A 139 11.79 -6.35 -13.16
CA LEU A 139 10.76 -5.34 -13.37
C LEU A 139 11.07 -4.10 -12.53
N TYR A 140 11.20 -2.95 -13.17
CA TYR A 140 11.19 -1.65 -12.53
C TYR A 140 9.80 -1.04 -12.69
N SER A 141 9.10 -0.79 -11.58
CA SER A 141 7.79 -0.13 -11.60
C SER A 141 7.95 1.37 -11.37
N TYR A 142 7.19 2.16 -12.13
CA TYR A 142 7.14 3.61 -12.04
C TYR A 142 5.69 4.04 -11.99
N GLN A 143 5.28 4.66 -10.89
CA GLN A 143 3.91 5.17 -10.75
C GLN A 143 3.74 6.43 -11.56
N THR A 144 2.74 6.45 -12.43
CA THR A 144 2.32 7.63 -13.19
C THR A 144 0.96 8.12 -12.71
N ALA A 145 0.74 9.43 -12.77
CA ALA A 145 -0.60 9.97 -12.57
C ALA A 145 -1.44 9.71 -13.82
N THR A 146 -2.49 8.94 -13.65
CA THR A 146 -3.55 8.76 -14.66
C THR A 146 -4.60 9.87 -14.53
N ALA A 147 -5.63 9.85 -15.38
CA ALA A 147 -6.69 10.85 -15.34
C ALA A 147 -7.44 10.86 -13.99
N ASP A 148 -7.51 9.71 -13.32
CA ASP A 148 -8.21 9.51 -12.05
C ASP A 148 -7.29 9.58 -10.83
N ALA A 149 -5.96 9.52 -11.04
CA ALA A 149 -4.99 9.63 -9.97
C ALA A 149 -4.63 11.08 -9.67
N VAL A 150 -4.69 11.43 -8.40
CA VAL A 150 -4.23 12.74 -7.93
C VAL A 150 -2.76 12.65 -7.56
N SER A 151 -1.88 13.32 -8.32
CA SER A 151 -0.51 13.43 -7.86
C SER A 151 -0.47 14.18 -6.54
N SER A 152 0.16 13.58 -5.52
CA SER A 152 0.41 14.30 -4.27
C SER A 152 1.15 15.60 -4.58
N GLY A 153 0.84 16.67 -3.87
CA GLY A 153 1.52 17.96 -4.05
C GLY A 153 3.05 17.91 -3.89
N THR A 154 3.55 16.77 -3.37
CA THR A 154 4.98 16.45 -3.16
C THR A 154 5.66 15.87 -4.42
N CYS A 155 4.90 15.43 -5.44
CA CYS A 155 5.47 14.88 -6.67
C CYS A 155 6.02 15.97 -7.62
N LYS A 156 6.77 16.90 -7.05
CA LYS A 156 7.40 18.01 -7.79
C LYS A 156 8.81 18.26 -7.30
N SER A 157 9.72 18.58 -8.21
CA SER A 157 11.05 19.09 -7.90
C SER A 157 11.32 20.31 -8.78
N ASN A 158 11.75 21.41 -8.19
CA ASN A 158 12.00 22.68 -8.89
C ASN A 158 10.84 23.13 -9.80
N GLY A 159 9.59 22.92 -9.35
CA GLY A 159 8.39 23.26 -10.10
C GLY A 159 7.99 22.28 -11.21
N LEU A 160 8.80 21.26 -11.48
CA LEU A 160 8.50 20.23 -12.46
C LEU A 160 7.82 19.03 -11.77
N ARG A 161 6.79 18.48 -12.40
CA ARG A 161 6.18 17.22 -11.98
C ARG A 161 7.12 16.06 -12.30
N LEU A 162 7.30 15.13 -11.35
CA LEU A 162 8.19 13.96 -11.51
C LEU A 162 7.44 12.70 -11.98
N ASP A 163 6.13 12.77 -12.05
CA ASP A 163 5.20 11.68 -12.36
C ASP A 163 4.59 11.78 -13.77
N THR A 164 5.15 12.66 -14.62
CA THR A 164 4.69 12.76 -16.00
C THR A 164 5.31 11.66 -16.86
N MET A 165 4.56 11.18 -17.84
CA MET A 165 4.99 10.11 -18.75
C MET A 165 6.39 10.38 -19.36
N ALA A 166 6.64 11.60 -19.84
CA ALA A 166 7.93 11.96 -20.45
C ALA A 166 9.10 11.85 -19.45
N ILE A 167 8.89 12.25 -18.20
CA ILE A 167 9.91 12.15 -17.15
C ILE A 167 10.16 10.68 -16.78
N LEU A 168 9.11 9.89 -16.66
CA LEU A 168 9.22 8.47 -16.28
C LEU A 168 9.88 7.64 -17.39
N ILE A 169 9.58 7.92 -18.67
CA ILE A 169 10.26 7.28 -19.80
C ILE A 169 11.77 7.57 -19.76
N ASN A 170 12.16 8.84 -19.60
CA ASN A 170 13.58 9.18 -19.50
C ASN A 170 14.23 8.51 -18.28
N GLN A 171 13.55 8.49 -17.14
CA GLN A 171 14.07 7.81 -15.96
C GLN A 171 14.26 6.30 -16.20
N ALA A 172 13.31 5.64 -16.87
CA ALA A 172 13.41 4.24 -17.22
C ALA A 172 14.62 3.95 -18.14
N ILE A 173 14.88 4.85 -19.09
CA ILE A 173 16.06 4.76 -19.96
C ILE A 173 17.35 4.93 -19.14
N ASP A 174 17.42 5.95 -18.29
CA ASP A 174 18.57 6.23 -17.42
C ASP A 174 18.83 5.08 -16.44
N ASP A 175 17.77 4.41 -15.95
CA ASP A 175 17.85 3.23 -15.09
C ASP A 175 18.23 1.93 -15.86
N GLY A 176 18.38 1.99 -17.18
CA GLY A 176 18.86 0.90 -18.02
C GLY A 176 17.79 -0.09 -18.46
N ALA A 177 16.52 0.30 -18.48
CA ALA A 177 15.46 -0.56 -19.02
C ALA A 177 15.65 -0.78 -20.53
N GLN A 178 15.53 -2.04 -20.95
CA GLN A 178 15.58 -2.41 -22.38
C GLN A 178 14.18 -2.44 -23.01
N ILE A 179 13.15 -2.60 -22.19
CA ILE A 179 11.75 -2.62 -22.61
C ILE A 179 10.98 -1.66 -21.71
N ILE A 180 10.09 -0.87 -22.31
CA ILE A 180 9.17 0.01 -21.58
C ILE A 180 7.76 -0.42 -21.94
N SER A 181 6.97 -0.77 -20.92
CA SER A 181 5.54 -1.04 -20.97
C SER A 181 4.78 0.13 -20.36
N ILE A 182 3.72 0.57 -21.05
CA ILE A 182 2.88 1.71 -20.66
C ILE A 182 1.43 1.31 -20.77
#